data_4a89368168fb3ddd0801e8a74dc5ac83
#
_entry.id   4a89368168fb3ddd0801e8a74dc5ac83
#
_cell.length_a   1.000
_cell.length_b   1.000
_cell.length_c   1.000
_cell.angle_alpha   90.00
_cell.angle_beta   90.00
_cell.angle_gamma   90.00
#
_symmetry.space_group_name_H-M   'P 1'
#
loop_
_entity.id
_entity.type
_entity.pdbx_description
1 polymer ?
#
loop_
_entity_poly.entity_id
_entity_poly.type
_entity_poly.pdbx_seq_one_letter_code
_entity_poly.pdbx_strand_id
1 'polypeptide(L)'
;TYQDTIECQLQLLGWFDGIESRPSLPNGASKTLIPDIVLNKDNHRVLPIEIKRPNNTLNERQVCQLSSYMRRLRLSLGLYIGENIQLYYDTPEDDNDAISVCTIELEENNPLGRKICNLLAFDNFDVKTLEDFCIEQLRMKNARNDFRKRIQEYVSPQTVSQNILELLKEKFLAEGFDNTIIDAELKKLSIRIDYHTENISTVIAKQT
;
A
#
# COMPACT_ATOMS: atom_id res chain seq x y z
N THR A 1 -13.26 -14.16 -22.30
CA THR A 1 -13.33 -14.12 -20.81
C THR A 1 -12.67 -12.84 -20.28
N TYR A 2 -12.78 -12.55 -18.98
CA TYR A 2 -12.07 -11.40 -18.38
C TYR A 2 -10.56 -11.54 -18.50
N GLN A 3 -10.03 -12.75 -18.37
CA GLN A 3 -8.62 -13.05 -18.62
C GLN A 3 -8.20 -12.68 -20.05
N ASP A 4 -9.00 -13.04 -21.06
CA ASP A 4 -8.68 -12.69 -22.47
C ASP A 4 -8.56 -11.17 -22.66
N THR A 5 -9.42 -10.41 -21.96
CA THR A 5 -9.34 -8.94 -21.98
C THR A 5 -8.01 -8.46 -21.39
N ILE A 6 -7.57 -9.02 -20.27
CA ILE A 6 -6.29 -8.65 -19.64
C ILE A 6 -5.11 -9.05 -20.56
N GLU A 7 -5.15 -10.22 -21.18
CA GLU A 7 -4.13 -10.63 -22.15
C GLU A 7 -4.05 -9.65 -23.34
N CYS A 8 -5.19 -9.22 -23.88
CA CYS A 8 -5.21 -8.17 -24.91
C CYS A 8 -4.57 -6.85 -24.43
N GLN A 9 -4.84 -6.43 -23.17
CA GLN A 9 -4.21 -5.22 -22.62
C GLN A 9 -2.70 -5.39 -22.46
N LEU A 10 -2.23 -6.56 -22.05
CA LEU A 10 -0.80 -6.87 -21.97
C LEU A 10 -0.15 -6.86 -23.36
N GLN A 11 -0.84 -7.35 -24.39
CA GLN A 11 -0.37 -7.26 -25.78
C GLN A 11 -0.23 -5.81 -26.24
N LEU A 12 -1.15 -4.91 -25.86
CA LEU A 12 -1.02 -3.48 -26.12
C LEU A 12 0.19 -2.84 -25.42
N LEU A 13 0.65 -3.44 -24.32
CA LEU A 13 1.91 -3.07 -23.66
C LEU A 13 3.15 -3.74 -24.28
N GLY A 14 3.01 -4.47 -25.38
CA GLY A 14 4.11 -5.10 -26.12
C GLY A 14 4.40 -6.56 -25.77
N TRP A 15 3.64 -7.20 -24.87
CA TRP A 15 3.85 -8.58 -24.45
C TRP A 15 3.22 -9.58 -25.43
N PHE A 16 3.66 -9.60 -26.70
CA PHE A 16 3.07 -10.49 -27.72
C PHE A 16 3.46 -11.97 -27.50
N ASP A 17 4.75 -12.25 -27.34
CA ASP A 17 5.28 -13.61 -27.18
C ASP A 17 5.65 -13.94 -25.73
N GLY A 18 5.48 -12.96 -24.83
CA GLY A 18 5.88 -13.07 -23.42
C GLY A 18 4.76 -13.47 -22.47
N ILE A 19 3.57 -13.85 -22.94
CA ILE A 19 2.44 -14.23 -22.11
C ILE A 19 2.34 -15.75 -22.03
N GLU A 20 2.52 -16.31 -20.83
CA GLU A 20 2.28 -17.72 -20.53
C GLU A 20 0.98 -17.84 -19.73
N SER A 21 -0.11 -18.30 -20.39
CA SER A 21 -1.42 -18.43 -19.77
C SER A 21 -1.54 -19.75 -19.00
N ARG A 22 -1.92 -19.66 -17.73
CA ARG A 22 -2.17 -20.78 -16.83
C ARG A 22 -1.06 -21.83 -16.78
N PRO A 23 0.21 -21.42 -16.61
CA PRO A 23 1.30 -22.37 -16.50
C PRO A 23 1.16 -23.28 -15.29
N SER A 24 1.48 -24.54 -15.48
CA SER A 24 1.52 -25.51 -14.39
C SER A 24 2.87 -25.44 -13.67
N LEU A 25 2.84 -25.04 -12.39
CA LEU A 25 4.02 -24.96 -11.54
C LEU A 25 4.06 -26.18 -10.62
N PRO A 26 4.99 -27.13 -10.80
CA PRO A 26 5.12 -28.30 -9.93
C PRO A 26 5.39 -27.86 -8.48
N ASN A 27 4.65 -28.39 -7.50
CA ASN A 27 4.81 -28.07 -6.08
C ASN A 27 5.09 -29.34 -5.24
N GLY A 28 6.13 -30.06 -5.61
CA GLY A 28 6.50 -31.33 -4.95
C GLY A 28 5.39 -32.39 -5.07
N ALA A 29 5.07 -33.07 -3.97
CA ALA A 29 3.99 -34.06 -3.90
C ALA A 29 2.61 -33.43 -3.66
N SER A 30 2.53 -32.11 -3.48
CA SER A 30 1.31 -31.38 -3.22
C SER A 30 0.66 -30.85 -4.51
N LYS A 31 -0.48 -30.16 -4.36
CA LYS A 31 -1.25 -29.61 -5.48
C LYS A 31 -0.37 -28.68 -6.36
N THR A 32 -0.49 -28.87 -7.66
CA THR A 32 0.09 -27.98 -8.67
C THR A 32 -0.42 -26.55 -8.49
N LEU A 33 0.48 -25.58 -8.52
CA LEU A 33 0.14 -24.16 -8.53
C LEU A 33 -0.06 -23.70 -9.98
N ILE A 34 -1.14 -22.97 -10.22
CA ILE A 34 -1.48 -22.50 -11.58
C ILE A 34 -1.83 -21.01 -11.48
N PRO A 35 -0.86 -20.10 -11.70
CA PRO A 35 -1.15 -18.69 -11.85
C PRO A 35 -1.97 -18.44 -13.14
N ASP A 36 -2.78 -17.39 -13.15
CA ASP A 36 -3.57 -17.07 -14.33
C ASP A 36 -2.67 -16.68 -15.51
N ILE A 37 -1.65 -15.86 -15.27
CA ILE A 37 -0.64 -15.48 -16.26
C ILE A 37 0.73 -15.44 -15.60
N VAL A 38 1.78 -15.77 -16.37
CA VAL A 38 3.17 -15.44 -16.06
C VAL A 38 3.77 -14.70 -17.24
N LEU A 39 4.33 -13.53 -17.02
CA LEU A 39 5.07 -12.80 -18.04
C LEU A 39 6.50 -13.33 -18.13
N ASN A 40 6.96 -13.44 -19.38
CA ASN A 40 8.29 -13.92 -19.73
C ASN A 40 9.03 -12.85 -20.55
N LYS A 41 10.27 -12.56 -20.19
CA LYS A 41 11.17 -11.71 -20.97
C LYS A 41 12.52 -12.39 -21.09
N ASP A 42 13.09 -12.41 -22.27
CA ASP A 42 14.38 -13.03 -22.57
C ASP A 42 14.46 -14.51 -22.12
N ASN A 43 13.38 -15.26 -22.33
CA ASN A 43 13.20 -16.66 -21.92
C ASN A 43 13.21 -16.88 -20.38
N HIS A 44 13.00 -15.84 -19.59
CA HIS A 44 12.88 -15.93 -18.16
C HIS A 44 11.48 -15.49 -17.71
N ARG A 45 10.90 -16.22 -16.75
CA ARG A 45 9.69 -15.80 -16.06
C ARG A 45 10.02 -14.60 -15.17
N VAL A 46 9.27 -13.51 -15.31
CA VAL A 46 9.60 -12.24 -14.66
C VAL A 46 8.49 -11.68 -13.77
N LEU A 47 7.22 -12.04 -14.01
CA LEU A 47 6.11 -11.51 -13.23
C LEU A 47 4.89 -12.46 -13.27
N PRO A 48 4.48 -13.08 -12.15
CA PRO A 48 3.22 -13.78 -12.04
C PRO A 48 2.08 -12.79 -11.85
N ILE A 49 0.94 -13.07 -12.47
CA ILE A 49 -0.28 -12.27 -12.40
C ILE A 49 -1.42 -13.17 -11.96
N GLU A 50 -2.14 -12.76 -10.94
CA GLU A 50 -3.41 -13.35 -10.51
C GLU A 50 -4.55 -12.44 -10.91
N ILE A 51 -5.59 -13.00 -11.53
CA ILE A 51 -6.72 -12.25 -12.08
C ILE A 51 -7.99 -12.65 -11.37
N LYS A 52 -8.77 -11.68 -10.90
CA LYS A 52 -10.09 -11.90 -10.33
C LYS A 52 -11.11 -10.99 -11.01
N ARG A 53 -12.37 -11.43 -11.01
CA ARG A 53 -13.46 -10.60 -11.51
C ARG A 53 -13.60 -9.36 -10.61
N PRO A 54 -13.92 -8.18 -11.18
CA PRO A 54 -13.99 -6.92 -10.43
C PRO A 54 -14.88 -6.96 -9.18
N ASN A 55 -15.94 -7.79 -9.17
CA ASN A 55 -16.86 -7.89 -8.02
C ASN A 55 -16.37 -8.82 -6.90
N ASN A 56 -15.17 -9.36 -7.01
CA ASN A 56 -14.59 -10.23 -5.97
C ASN A 56 -13.60 -9.42 -5.14
N THR A 57 -13.97 -9.18 -3.89
CA THR A 57 -13.07 -8.54 -2.92
C THR A 57 -11.83 -9.42 -2.70
N LEU A 58 -10.66 -8.81 -2.78
CA LEU A 58 -9.39 -9.48 -2.47
C LEU A 58 -9.42 -9.98 -1.03
N ASN A 59 -9.06 -11.23 -0.82
CA ASN A 59 -8.98 -11.85 0.50
C ASN A 59 -7.57 -12.43 0.76
N GLU A 60 -7.27 -12.74 2.01
CA GLU A 60 -5.97 -13.27 2.45
C GLU A 60 -5.54 -14.51 1.66
N ARG A 61 -6.47 -15.41 1.32
CA ARG A 61 -6.18 -16.60 0.51
C ARG A 61 -5.58 -16.27 -0.86
N GLN A 62 -6.06 -15.21 -1.49
CA GLN A 62 -5.59 -14.79 -2.81
C GLN A 62 -4.21 -14.15 -2.73
N VAL A 63 -3.93 -13.43 -1.64
CA VAL A 63 -2.59 -12.89 -1.36
C VAL A 63 -1.61 -14.03 -1.12
N CYS A 64 -1.94 -15.01 -0.26
CA CYS A 64 -1.14 -16.21 -0.03
C CYS A 64 -0.91 -17.01 -1.33
N GLN A 65 -1.90 -17.04 -2.22
CA GLN A 65 -1.80 -17.72 -3.51
C GLN A 65 -0.76 -17.02 -4.41
N LEU A 66 -0.85 -15.70 -4.56
CA LEU A 66 0.13 -14.91 -5.34
C LEU A 66 1.53 -15.03 -4.73
N SER A 67 1.68 -14.90 -3.42
CA SER A 67 2.95 -15.09 -2.70
C SER A 67 3.56 -16.47 -2.96
N SER A 68 2.71 -17.52 -2.99
CA SER A 68 3.16 -18.88 -3.30
C SER A 68 3.70 -19.00 -4.72
N TYR A 69 3.10 -18.31 -5.70
CA TYR A 69 3.63 -18.26 -7.06
C TYR A 69 4.97 -17.56 -7.13
N MET A 70 5.07 -16.38 -6.50
CA MET A 70 6.30 -15.59 -6.44
C MET A 70 7.45 -16.39 -5.85
N ARG A 71 7.24 -17.04 -4.72
CA ARG A 71 8.25 -17.90 -4.06
C ARG A 71 8.63 -19.10 -4.93
N ARG A 72 7.63 -19.75 -5.54
CA ARG A 72 7.88 -20.90 -6.42
C ARG A 72 8.71 -20.55 -7.64
N LEU A 73 8.48 -19.39 -8.19
CA LEU A 73 9.21 -18.84 -9.34
C LEU A 73 10.51 -18.15 -8.93
N ARG A 74 10.74 -17.93 -7.63
CA ARG A 74 11.85 -17.14 -7.07
C ARG A 74 11.84 -15.70 -7.60
N LEU A 75 10.65 -15.12 -7.63
CA LEU A 75 10.43 -13.75 -8.07
C LEU A 75 9.99 -12.90 -6.89
N SER A 76 10.55 -11.70 -6.80
CA SER A 76 10.22 -10.70 -5.76
C SER A 76 8.95 -9.89 -6.06
N LEU A 77 8.45 -9.95 -7.30
CA LEU A 77 7.35 -9.13 -7.80
C LEU A 77 6.16 -10.00 -8.19
N GLY A 78 4.95 -9.50 -7.92
CA GLY A 78 3.69 -10.11 -8.36
C GLY A 78 2.62 -9.06 -8.62
N LEU A 79 1.70 -9.35 -9.51
CA LEU A 79 0.62 -8.45 -9.89
C LEU A 79 -0.74 -9.13 -9.62
N TYR A 80 -1.63 -8.40 -8.97
CA TYR A 80 -3.02 -8.77 -8.82
C TYR A 80 -3.88 -7.81 -9.65
N ILE A 81 -4.80 -8.34 -10.45
CA ILE A 81 -5.72 -7.57 -11.29
C ILE A 81 -7.15 -7.99 -10.95
N GLY A 82 -7.94 -7.08 -10.42
CA GLY A 82 -9.33 -7.29 -10.03
C GLY A 82 -10.15 -6.02 -10.23
N GLU A 83 -10.80 -5.54 -9.18
CA GLU A 83 -11.46 -4.24 -9.14
C GLU A 83 -10.46 -3.10 -9.31
N ASN A 84 -9.25 -3.30 -8.83
CA ASN A 84 -8.09 -2.45 -9.01
C ASN A 84 -6.87 -3.30 -9.37
N ILE A 85 -5.77 -2.66 -9.69
CA ILE A 85 -4.49 -3.32 -9.91
C ILE A 85 -3.65 -3.12 -8.65
N GLN A 86 -3.08 -4.22 -8.13
CA GLN A 86 -2.19 -4.17 -6.97
C GLN A 86 -0.84 -4.79 -7.32
N LEU A 87 0.22 -4.04 -7.06
CA LEU A 87 1.59 -4.53 -7.20
C LEU A 87 2.07 -5.05 -5.84
N TYR A 88 2.56 -6.28 -5.84
CA TYR A 88 3.07 -6.98 -4.67
C TYR A 88 4.57 -7.11 -4.73
N TYR A 89 5.20 -6.98 -3.58
CA TYR A 89 6.64 -7.18 -3.41
C TYR A 89 6.88 -8.14 -2.25
N ASP A 90 7.72 -9.15 -2.49
CA ASP A 90 8.19 -10.09 -1.48
C ASP A 90 9.61 -9.71 -1.08
N THR A 91 9.78 -9.29 0.17
CA THR A 91 11.08 -8.93 0.69
C THR A 91 11.87 -10.20 0.98
N PRO A 92 13.11 -10.35 0.47
CA PRO A 92 13.89 -11.58 0.64
C PRO A 92 14.18 -11.99 2.10
N GLU A 93 14.00 -11.06 3.03
CA GLU A 93 14.33 -11.20 4.46
C GLU A 93 13.12 -11.59 5.32
N ASP A 94 11.93 -11.65 4.75
CA ASP A 94 10.69 -11.85 5.50
C ASP A 94 10.02 -13.18 5.10
N ASP A 95 9.74 -14.04 6.11
CA ASP A 95 8.95 -15.26 5.92
C ASP A 95 7.44 -14.99 5.75
N ASN A 96 7.03 -13.73 5.85
CA ASN A 96 5.65 -13.31 5.67
C ASN A 96 5.23 -13.30 4.19
N ASP A 97 3.94 -13.27 3.95
CA ASP A 97 3.40 -13.14 2.59
C ASP A 97 3.80 -11.81 1.94
N ALA A 98 3.88 -11.80 0.60
CA ALA A 98 4.18 -10.61 -0.17
C ALA A 98 3.27 -9.43 0.20
N ILE A 99 3.84 -8.23 0.22
CA ILE A 99 3.17 -7.01 0.66
C ILE A 99 2.66 -6.23 -0.55
N SER A 100 1.39 -5.79 -0.52
CA SER A 100 0.88 -4.83 -1.48
C SER A 100 1.57 -3.47 -1.29
N VAL A 101 2.35 -3.06 -2.26
CA VAL A 101 3.12 -1.81 -2.21
C VAL A 101 2.35 -0.61 -2.75
N CYS A 102 1.48 -0.85 -3.74
CA CYS A 102 0.56 0.18 -4.23
C CYS A 102 -0.70 -0.45 -4.81
N THR A 103 -1.79 0.31 -4.72
CA THR A 103 -3.08 0.01 -5.34
C THR A 103 -3.38 1.08 -6.37
N ILE A 104 -3.76 0.66 -7.57
CA ILE A 104 -4.02 1.52 -8.71
C ILE A 104 -5.49 1.38 -9.08
N GLU A 105 -6.26 2.43 -8.84
CA GLU A 105 -7.64 2.48 -9.29
C GLU A 105 -7.70 2.60 -10.82
N LEU A 106 -8.63 1.87 -11.42
CA LEU A 106 -8.84 1.86 -12.88
C LEU A 106 -9.63 3.10 -13.32
N GLU A 107 -9.00 4.27 -13.15
CA GLU A 107 -9.58 5.57 -13.49
C GLU A 107 -8.81 6.19 -14.66
N GLU A 108 -9.56 6.92 -15.50
CA GLU A 108 -8.97 7.72 -16.56
C GLU A 108 -8.06 8.81 -15.94
N ASN A 109 -6.89 9.00 -16.52
CA ASN A 109 -5.90 9.99 -16.07
C ASN A 109 -5.23 9.74 -14.70
N ASN A 110 -5.29 8.53 -14.15
CA ASN A 110 -4.56 8.18 -12.95
C ASN A 110 -3.03 8.26 -13.18
N PRO A 111 -2.29 9.17 -12.51
CA PRO A 111 -0.85 9.34 -12.74
C PRO A 111 -0.05 8.09 -12.34
N LEU A 112 -0.46 7.40 -11.27
CA LEU A 112 0.18 6.16 -10.82
C LEU A 112 -0.07 5.04 -11.83
N GLY A 113 -1.29 4.96 -12.37
CA GLY A 113 -1.66 4.00 -13.42
C GLY A 113 -0.79 4.19 -14.67
N ARG A 114 -0.62 5.42 -15.14
CA ARG A 114 0.27 5.72 -16.27
C ARG A 114 1.72 5.32 -16.00
N LYS A 115 2.22 5.60 -14.80
CA LYS A 115 3.58 5.22 -14.40
C LYS A 115 3.75 3.71 -14.41
N ILE A 116 2.80 2.95 -13.88
CA ILE A 116 2.84 1.49 -13.86
C ILE A 116 2.71 0.92 -15.26
N CYS A 117 1.81 1.43 -16.10
CA CYS A 117 1.73 1.00 -17.51
C CYS A 117 3.08 1.21 -18.24
N ASN A 118 3.75 2.33 -17.99
CA ASN A 118 5.08 2.58 -18.58
C ASN A 118 6.14 1.62 -18.07
N LEU A 119 6.15 1.32 -16.76
CA LEU A 119 7.09 0.35 -16.17
C LEU A 119 6.82 -1.09 -16.62
N LEU A 120 5.55 -1.42 -16.88
CA LEU A 120 5.13 -2.74 -17.37
C LEU A 120 5.18 -2.87 -18.89
N ALA A 121 5.37 -1.80 -19.66
CA ALA A 121 5.54 -1.88 -21.10
C ALA A 121 6.77 -2.73 -21.44
N PHE A 122 6.66 -3.67 -22.38
CA PHE A 122 7.69 -4.66 -22.69
C PHE A 122 9.06 -4.03 -22.95
N ASP A 123 9.10 -2.95 -23.72
CA ASP A 123 10.35 -2.27 -24.06
C ASP A 123 11.04 -1.60 -22.86
N ASN A 124 10.24 -1.15 -21.89
CA ASN A 124 10.71 -0.46 -20.70
C ASN A 124 10.85 -1.39 -19.48
N PHE A 125 10.28 -2.59 -19.57
CA PHE A 125 10.24 -3.51 -18.42
C PHE A 125 11.63 -3.97 -18.04
N ASP A 126 12.00 -3.69 -16.81
CA ASP A 126 13.18 -4.18 -16.14
C ASP A 126 12.83 -4.54 -14.68
N VAL A 127 13.17 -5.76 -14.28
CA VAL A 127 12.84 -6.29 -12.93
C VAL A 127 13.39 -5.39 -11.85
N LYS A 128 14.66 -4.98 -11.97
CA LYS A 128 15.31 -4.13 -10.97
C LYS A 128 14.66 -2.75 -10.86
N THR A 129 14.32 -2.14 -11.96
CA THR A 129 13.64 -0.85 -11.99
C THR A 129 12.27 -0.92 -11.31
N LEU A 130 11.55 -2.03 -11.52
CA LEU A 130 10.25 -2.25 -10.87
C LEU A 130 10.41 -2.57 -9.37
N GLU A 131 11.45 -3.31 -8.97
CA GLU A 131 11.81 -3.52 -7.57
C GLU A 131 12.15 -2.20 -6.86
N ASP A 132 13.00 -1.38 -7.45
CA ASP A 132 13.37 -0.08 -6.90
C ASP A 132 12.13 0.83 -6.71
N PHE A 133 11.20 0.78 -7.66
CA PHE A 133 9.91 1.44 -7.52
C PHE A 133 9.11 0.89 -6.33
N CYS A 134 9.04 -0.42 -6.16
CA CYS A 134 8.33 -1.06 -5.04
C CYS A 134 8.94 -0.66 -3.68
N ILE A 135 10.25 -0.68 -3.56
CA ILE A 135 10.97 -0.28 -2.35
C ILE A 135 10.65 1.18 -1.99
N GLU A 136 10.65 2.08 -2.97
CA GLU A 136 10.29 3.49 -2.74
C GLU A 136 8.82 3.65 -2.32
N GLN A 137 7.88 2.92 -2.93
CA GLN A 137 6.48 2.93 -2.51
C GLN A 137 6.30 2.43 -1.07
N LEU A 138 7.01 1.37 -0.67
CA LEU A 138 7.01 0.88 0.71
C LEU A 138 7.56 1.91 1.68
N ARG A 139 8.68 2.55 1.35
CA ARG A 139 9.27 3.61 2.15
C ARG A 139 8.28 4.76 2.38
N MET A 140 7.62 5.21 1.33
CA MET A 140 6.60 6.27 1.41
C MET A 140 5.38 5.83 2.24
N LYS A 141 4.92 4.60 2.06
CA LYS A 141 3.79 4.03 2.82
C LYS A 141 4.11 3.98 4.32
N ASN A 142 5.31 3.50 4.68
CA ASN A 142 5.75 3.43 6.07
C ASN A 142 5.88 4.83 6.68
N ALA A 143 6.51 5.77 5.98
CA ALA A 143 6.63 7.15 6.44
C ALA A 143 5.25 7.81 6.67
N ARG A 144 4.27 7.56 5.79
CA ARG A 144 2.89 8.05 5.99
C ARG A 144 2.23 7.42 7.21
N ASN A 145 2.41 6.12 7.43
CA ASN A 145 1.84 5.43 8.59
C ASN A 145 2.47 5.93 9.90
N ASP A 146 3.76 6.12 9.93
CA ASP A 146 4.47 6.68 11.09
C ASP A 146 4.02 8.12 11.38
N PHE A 147 3.87 8.92 10.34
CA PHE A 147 3.34 10.27 10.47
C PHE A 147 1.90 10.29 11.02
N ARG A 148 1.03 9.39 10.51
CA ARG A 148 -0.35 9.25 11.02
C ARG A 148 -0.37 8.86 12.49
N LYS A 149 0.48 7.91 12.92
CA LYS A 149 0.59 7.53 14.33
C LYS A 149 1.00 8.72 15.19
N ARG A 150 2.02 9.46 14.77
CA ARG A 150 2.47 10.66 15.50
C ARG A 150 1.38 11.73 15.59
N ILE A 151 0.64 11.99 14.50
CA ILE A 151 -0.50 12.91 14.57
C ILE A 151 -1.52 12.44 15.60
N GLN A 152 -1.89 11.15 15.61
CA GLN A 152 -2.83 10.60 16.57
C GLN A 152 -2.35 10.75 18.03
N GLU A 153 -1.06 10.58 18.28
CA GLU A 153 -0.44 10.81 19.58
C GLU A 153 -0.54 12.28 19.99
N TYR A 154 -0.16 13.21 19.10
CA TYR A 154 -0.20 14.65 19.38
C TYR A 154 -1.61 15.20 19.57
N VAL A 155 -2.60 14.67 18.87
CA VAL A 155 -4.01 15.10 18.99
C VAL A 155 -4.80 14.25 19.99
N SER A 156 -4.15 13.38 20.79
CA SER A 156 -4.86 12.66 21.85
C SER A 156 -5.45 13.66 22.87
N PRO A 157 -6.63 13.37 23.46
CA PRO A 157 -7.26 14.27 24.42
C PRO A 157 -6.34 14.64 25.58
N GLN A 158 -5.52 13.68 26.06
CA GLN A 158 -4.58 13.90 27.14
C GLN A 158 -3.46 14.87 26.72
N THR A 159 -2.83 14.61 25.57
CA THR A 159 -1.71 15.44 25.08
C THR A 159 -2.17 16.86 24.79
N VAL A 160 -3.31 17.04 24.13
CA VAL A 160 -3.84 18.37 23.83
C VAL A 160 -4.21 19.11 25.09
N SER A 161 -4.84 18.43 26.08
CA SER A 161 -5.16 19.04 27.36
C SER A 161 -3.92 19.49 28.13
N GLN A 162 -2.87 18.67 28.15
CA GLN A 162 -1.59 19.03 28.78
C GLN A 162 -0.94 20.24 28.11
N ASN A 163 -0.86 20.23 26.78
CA ASN A 163 -0.28 21.34 26.02
C ASN A 163 -1.05 22.65 26.25
N ILE A 164 -2.39 22.61 26.34
CA ILE A 164 -3.20 23.79 26.64
C ILE A 164 -2.90 24.31 28.06
N LEU A 165 -2.81 23.42 29.06
CA LEU A 165 -2.49 23.81 30.42
C LEU A 165 -1.07 24.41 30.52
N GLU A 166 -0.10 23.87 29.84
CA GLU A 166 1.27 24.41 29.76
C GLU A 166 1.28 25.80 29.13
N LEU A 167 0.62 25.98 27.99
CA LEU A 167 0.49 27.29 27.33
C LEU A 167 -0.19 28.33 28.24
N LEU A 168 -1.24 27.95 28.96
CA LEU A 168 -1.90 28.83 29.90
C LEU A 168 -0.97 29.21 31.06
N LYS A 169 -0.21 28.25 31.59
CA LYS A 169 0.77 28.49 32.63
C LYS A 169 1.86 29.48 32.18
N GLU A 170 2.45 29.24 31.03
CA GLU A 170 3.46 30.15 30.46
C GLU A 170 2.91 31.58 30.27
N LYS A 171 1.68 31.69 29.76
CA LYS A 171 1.04 32.97 29.54
C LYS A 171 0.83 33.72 30.85
N PHE A 172 0.28 33.07 31.89
CA PHE A 172 0.02 33.72 33.17
C PHE A 172 1.30 34.05 33.94
N LEU A 173 2.34 33.24 33.84
CA LEU A 173 3.66 33.60 34.36
C LEU A 173 4.22 34.86 33.67
N ALA A 174 4.06 34.99 32.35
CA ALA A 174 4.46 36.20 31.64
C ALA A 174 3.68 37.45 32.01
N GLU A 175 2.40 37.28 32.46
CA GLU A 175 1.56 38.34 33.00
C GLU A 175 1.92 38.72 34.44
N GLY A 176 2.84 37.97 35.09
CA GLY A 176 3.33 38.26 36.44
C GLY A 176 2.56 37.59 37.60
N PHE A 177 1.71 36.62 37.31
CA PHE A 177 1.04 35.85 38.37
C PHE A 177 2.03 34.88 39.03
N ASP A 178 1.79 34.63 40.34
CA ASP A 178 2.61 33.67 41.09
C ASP A 178 2.37 32.23 40.63
N ASN A 179 3.47 31.47 40.47
CA ASN A 179 3.41 30.09 40.00
C ASN A 179 2.55 29.17 40.89
N THR A 180 2.55 29.39 42.22
CA THR A 180 1.78 28.56 43.15
C THR A 180 0.28 28.79 42.98
N ILE A 181 -0.12 30.04 42.70
CA ILE A 181 -1.50 30.39 42.40
C ILE A 181 -1.95 29.79 41.08
N ILE A 182 -1.11 29.92 40.03
CA ILE A 182 -1.38 29.34 38.71
C ILE A 182 -1.58 27.83 38.81
N ASP A 183 -0.66 27.10 39.44
CA ASP A 183 -0.74 25.66 39.59
C ASP A 183 -1.98 25.21 40.38
N ALA A 184 -2.38 25.97 41.43
CA ALA A 184 -3.57 25.67 42.20
C ALA A 184 -4.86 25.86 41.39
N GLU A 185 -4.93 26.88 40.54
CA GLU A 185 -6.13 27.17 39.75
C GLU A 185 -6.18 26.26 38.47
N LEU A 186 -5.06 26.01 37.82
CA LEU A 186 -5.03 25.12 36.65
C LEU A 186 -5.40 23.68 37.01
N LYS A 187 -5.08 23.20 38.23
CA LYS A 187 -5.52 21.88 38.71
C LYS A 187 -7.04 21.73 38.84
N LYS A 188 -7.77 22.82 38.92
CA LYS A 188 -9.24 22.82 39.00
C LYS A 188 -9.89 22.82 37.60
N LEU A 189 -9.13 23.07 36.56
CA LEU A 189 -9.64 23.09 35.18
C LEU A 189 -9.79 21.68 34.64
N SER A 190 -10.92 21.45 33.98
CA SER A 190 -11.16 20.26 33.16
C SER A 190 -11.30 20.71 31.71
N ILE A 191 -10.40 20.23 30.87
CA ILE A 191 -10.46 20.51 29.43
C ILE A 191 -11.09 19.30 28.76
N ARG A 192 -12.24 19.52 28.11
CA ARG A 192 -12.91 18.48 27.31
C ARG A 192 -12.66 18.74 25.84
N ILE A 193 -12.19 17.70 25.14
CA ILE A 193 -11.91 17.75 23.70
C ILE A 193 -12.82 16.72 23.05
N ASP A 194 -13.70 17.18 22.19
CA ASP A 194 -14.59 16.34 21.41
C ASP A 194 -14.05 16.20 19.97
N TYR A 195 -13.83 14.97 19.51
CA TYR A 195 -13.42 14.69 18.14
C TYR A 195 -14.64 14.35 17.28
N HIS A 196 -14.78 15.04 16.19
CA HIS A 196 -15.69 14.62 15.11
C HIS A 196 -14.96 13.59 14.22
N THR A 197 -15.12 12.32 14.52
CA THR A 197 -14.47 11.21 13.80
C THR A 197 -14.90 11.11 12.33
N GLU A 198 -16.02 11.67 11.95
CA GLU A 198 -16.55 11.61 10.59
C GLU A 198 -15.78 12.46 9.57
N ASN A 199 -15.02 13.47 10.01
CA ASN A 199 -14.33 14.39 9.09
C ASN A 199 -12.89 14.02 8.77
N ILE A 200 -12.25 13.14 9.52
CA ILE A 200 -10.84 12.77 9.26
C ILE A 200 -10.72 11.87 8.04
N SER A 201 -11.69 10.99 7.83
CA SER A 201 -11.73 10.12 6.65
C SER A 201 -12.06 10.87 5.36
N THR A 202 -12.87 11.92 5.43
CA THR A 202 -13.35 12.68 4.26
C THR A 202 -12.37 13.76 3.80
N VAL A 203 -11.58 14.33 4.72
CA VAL A 203 -10.57 15.35 4.37
C VAL A 203 -9.35 14.72 3.70
N ILE A 204 -9.00 13.49 4.10
CA ILE A 204 -7.88 12.75 3.49
C ILE A 204 -8.26 12.22 2.10
N ALA A 205 -9.54 11.91 1.87
CA ALA A 205 -10.04 11.44 0.57
C ALA A 205 -10.26 12.57 -0.46
N LYS A 206 -10.29 13.86 -0.05
CA LYS A 206 -10.48 15.00 -0.94
C LYS A 206 -9.19 15.74 -1.32
N GLN A 207 -8.03 15.31 -0.83
CA GLN A 207 -6.72 15.91 -1.14
C GLN A 207 -5.75 14.92 -1.82
N THR A 208 -6.27 13.84 -2.42
CA THR A 208 -5.50 12.92 -3.28
C THR A 208 -5.92 13.08 -4.71
#